data_9a3ea67466f2480789412a261cb28912
#
_entry.id   9a3ea67466f2480789412a261cb28912
#
_cell.length_a   1.000
_cell.length_b   1.000
_cell.length_c   1.000
_cell.angle_alpha   90.00
_cell.angle_beta   90.00
_cell.angle_gamma   90.00
#
_symmetry.space_group_name_H-M   'P 1'
#
loop_
_entity.id
_entity.type
_entity.pdbx_description
1 polymer ?
#
loop_
_entity_poly.entity_id
_entity_poly.type
_entity_poly.pdbx_seq_one_letter_code
_entity_poly.pdbx_strand_id
1 'polypeptide(L)'
;MNAGTAIATIAAIDDISITRQSFVEGIENAEWPARLDHLETGPLHEHVHNDTEIWIDGGHNSHAAIAIADAMKALDKKRLILIIGMLNTKNCREFLEPFKNITDTVIAIKIPDNINSHKPEKIVHDAESLGISAIAEIDLHSALAHTRNLDDPKRILICGSLYLAGYAMKIHRG
;
A
#
# COMPACT_ATOMS: atom_id res chain seq x y z
N MET A 1 -14.20 -9.38 7.66
CA MET A 1 -15.13 -9.90 6.62
C MET A 1 -14.56 -11.11 5.89
N ASN A 2 -13.33 -11.07 5.40
CA ASN A 2 -12.72 -12.22 4.66
C ASN A 2 -12.52 -13.49 5.49
N ALA A 3 -12.12 -13.38 6.78
CA ALA A 3 -11.98 -14.55 7.67
C ALA A 3 -13.31 -15.29 7.87
N GLY A 4 -14.41 -14.55 8.07
CA GLY A 4 -15.74 -15.16 8.18
C GLY A 4 -16.17 -15.90 6.91
N THR A 5 -15.87 -15.35 5.73
CA THR A 5 -16.13 -16.02 4.45
C THR A 5 -15.28 -17.29 4.30
N ALA A 6 -14.01 -17.25 4.67
CA ALA A 6 -13.13 -18.42 4.63
C ALA A 6 -13.64 -19.53 5.56
N ILE A 7 -14.02 -19.19 6.80
CA ILE A 7 -14.61 -20.14 7.76
C ILE A 7 -15.88 -20.76 7.17
N ALA A 8 -16.81 -19.94 6.67
CA ALA A 8 -18.08 -20.41 6.11
C ALA A 8 -17.85 -21.31 4.89
N THR A 9 -16.89 -20.97 4.03
CA THR A 9 -16.54 -21.79 2.87
C THR A 9 -16.01 -23.16 3.28
N ILE A 10 -15.08 -23.21 4.23
CA ILE A 10 -14.48 -24.45 4.72
C ILE A 10 -15.54 -25.29 5.45
N ALA A 11 -16.39 -24.65 6.28
CA ALA A 11 -17.47 -25.35 7.01
C ALA A 11 -18.56 -25.95 6.10
N ALA A 12 -18.65 -25.47 4.85
CA ALA A 12 -19.58 -25.99 3.85
C ALA A 12 -19.05 -27.20 3.05
N ILE A 13 -17.82 -27.65 3.32
CA ILE A 13 -17.20 -28.79 2.65
C ILE A 13 -17.44 -30.03 3.50
N ASP A 14 -18.29 -30.95 3.04
CA ASP A 14 -18.75 -32.14 3.80
C ASP A 14 -17.62 -33.14 4.08
N ASP A 15 -16.62 -33.25 3.22
CA ASP A 15 -15.54 -34.23 3.30
C ASP A 15 -14.33 -33.79 4.16
N ILE A 16 -14.38 -32.58 4.76
CA ILE A 16 -13.30 -32.03 5.58
C ILE A 16 -13.80 -31.82 7.00
N SER A 17 -13.20 -32.52 7.96
CA SER A 17 -13.43 -32.28 9.38
C SER A 17 -12.35 -31.39 9.95
N ILE A 18 -12.69 -30.13 10.27
CA ILE A 18 -11.78 -29.15 10.85
C ILE A 18 -12.25 -28.80 12.26
N THR A 19 -11.34 -28.85 13.23
CA THR A 19 -11.65 -28.48 14.60
C THR A 19 -11.78 -26.97 14.77
N ARG A 20 -12.51 -26.53 15.79
CA ARG A 20 -12.56 -25.10 16.15
C ARG A 20 -11.16 -24.53 16.39
N GLN A 21 -10.27 -25.30 17.01
CA GLN A 21 -8.90 -24.91 17.28
C GLN A 21 -8.12 -24.63 15.97
N SER A 22 -8.28 -25.50 14.97
CA SER A 22 -7.63 -25.31 13.66
C SER A 22 -8.11 -24.04 12.94
N PHE A 23 -9.39 -23.65 13.10
CA PHE A 23 -9.89 -22.38 12.57
C PHE A 23 -9.23 -21.19 13.26
N VAL A 24 -9.12 -21.23 14.60
CA VAL A 24 -8.47 -20.15 15.38
C VAL A 24 -7.00 -20.02 14.95
N GLU A 25 -6.25 -21.12 14.98
CA GLU A 25 -4.84 -21.14 14.62
C GLU A 25 -4.61 -20.70 13.16
N GLY A 26 -5.45 -21.14 12.23
CA GLY A 26 -5.36 -20.76 10.82
C GLY A 26 -5.62 -19.27 10.59
N ILE A 27 -6.46 -18.62 11.39
CA ILE A 27 -6.73 -17.18 11.28
C ILE A 27 -5.65 -16.37 11.98
N GLU A 28 -5.24 -16.77 13.19
CA GLU A 28 -4.24 -16.05 13.99
C GLU A 28 -2.84 -16.10 13.36
N ASN A 29 -2.51 -17.21 12.68
CA ASN A 29 -1.23 -17.39 12.01
C ASN A 29 -1.28 -17.13 10.50
N ALA A 30 -2.38 -16.55 9.98
CA ALA A 30 -2.48 -16.22 8.57
C ALA A 30 -1.53 -15.07 8.20
N GLU A 31 -0.45 -15.39 7.51
CA GLU A 31 0.44 -14.40 6.92
C GLU A 31 -0.13 -13.94 5.56
N TRP A 32 -0.32 -12.66 5.41
CA TRP A 32 -0.82 -12.09 4.17
C TRP A 32 0.06 -10.90 3.74
N PRO A 33 1.16 -11.16 3.05
CA PRO A 33 2.08 -10.12 2.61
C PRO A 33 1.40 -9.01 1.80
N ALA A 34 1.90 -7.80 1.93
CA ALA A 34 1.36 -6.61 1.28
C ALA A 34 -0.12 -6.32 1.63
N ARG A 35 -0.47 -6.48 2.91
CA ARG A 35 -1.74 -6.04 3.49
C ARG A 35 -1.47 -5.22 4.74
N LEU A 36 -1.22 -3.92 4.55
CA LEU A 36 -0.75 -2.99 5.56
C LEU A 36 0.46 -3.55 6.32
N ASP A 37 1.40 -4.12 5.56
CA ASP A 37 2.66 -4.60 6.11
C ASP A 37 3.51 -3.42 6.56
N HIS A 38 3.82 -3.36 7.86
CA HIS A 38 4.80 -2.45 8.41
C HIS A 38 6.20 -3.08 8.32
N LEU A 39 7.06 -2.46 7.55
CA LEU A 39 8.44 -2.90 7.41
C LEU A 39 9.28 -2.25 8.50
N GLU A 40 9.78 -3.02 9.46
CA GLU A 40 10.54 -2.47 10.58
C GLU A 40 11.97 -2.08 10.18
N THR A 41 12.65 -2.94 9.43
CA THR A 41 14.04 -2.72 8.97
C THR A 41 14.26 -3.44 7.64
N GLY A 42 15.27 -3.02 6.87
CA GLY A 42 15.67 -3.72 5.65
C GLY A 42 16.13 -2.77 4.54
N PRO A 43 16.45 -3.31 3.34
CA PRO A 43 17.04 -2.56 2.23
C PRO A 43 16.30 -1.27 1.83
N LEU A 44 14.97 -1.24 1.90
CA LEU A 44 14.21 -0.01 1.59
C LEU A 44 14.51 1.14 2.57
N HIS A 45 14.85 0.84 3.82
CA HIS A 45 15.18 1.85 4.84
C HIS A 45 16.52 2.54 4.58
N GLU A 46 17.41 1.96 3.79
CA GLU A 46 18.68 2.60 3.40
C GLU A 46 18.46 3.85 2.55
N HIS A 47 17.27 3.99 1.95
CA HIS A 47 16.89 5.10 1.06
C HIS A 47 16.12 6.22 1.76
N VAL A 48 15.81 6.09 3.04
CA VAL A 48 15.02 7.05 3.82
C VAL A 48 15.76 7.46 5.10
N HIS A 49 15.22 8.40 5.89
CA HIS A 49 15.73 8.70 7.23
C HIS A 49 15.29 7.64 8.25
N ASN A 50 16.08 7.50 9.33
CA ASN A 50 15.87 6.47 10.36
C ASN A 50 14.50 6.53 11.05
N ASP A 51 13.90 7.72 11.16
CA ASP A 51 12.59 7.93 11.80
C ASP A 51 11.41 7.75 10.84
N THR A 52 11.67 7.26 9.63
CA THR A 52 10.66 7.03 8.60
C THR A 52 10.07 5.63 8.76
N GLU A 53 8.74 5.56 8.88
CA GLU A 53 8.02 4.28 8.76
C GLU A 53 7.74 3.96 7.29
N ILE A 54 7.90 2.69 6.92
CA ILE A 54 7.54 2.19 5.58
C ILE A 54 6.45 1.14 5.73
N TRP A 55 5.35 1.35 5.03
CA TRP A 55 4.21 0.45 4.95
C TRP A 55 3.97 0.04 3.50
N ILE A 56 3.51 -1.19 3.28
CA ILE A 56 3.17 -1.70 1.96
C ILE A 56 1.74 -2.25 1.96
N ASP A 57 0.95 -1.87 0.94
CA ASP A 57 -0.37 -2.45 0.70
C ASP A 57 -0.65 -2.63 -0.80
N GLY A 58 -1.13 -3.80 -1.19
CA GLY A 58 -1.51 -4.12 -2.56
C GLY A 58 -2.90 -3.66 -2.98
N GLY A 59 -3.57 -2.84 -2.18
CA GLY A 59 -4.89 -2.25 -2.49
C GLY A 59 -4.85 -1.41 -3.77
N HIS A 60 -5.89 -1.57 -4.61
CA HIS A 60 -5.92 -0.99 -5.94
C HIS A 60 -7.34 -0.62 -6.42
N ASN A 61 -8.28 -0.50 -5.50
CA ASN A 61 -9.66 -0.09 -5.76
C ASN A 61 -10.19 0.76 -4.61
N SER A 62 -11.33 1.43 -4.81
CA SER A 62 -11.90 2.37 -3.86
C SER A 62 -12.23 1.76 -2.49
N HIS A 63 -12.71 0.52 -2.44
CA HIS A 63 -13.00 -0.16 -1.17
C HIS A 63 -11.73 -0.42 -0.35
N ALA A 64 -10.66 -0.90 -1.00
CA ALA A 64 -9.37 -1.07 -0.35
C ALA A 64 -8.81 0.27 0.11
N ALA A 65 -8.92 1.33 -0.70
CA ALA A 65 -8.47 2.67 -0.37
C ALA A 65 -9.13 3.23 0.89
N ILE A 66 -10.45 3.04 1.06
CA ILE A 66 -11.17 3.44 2.27
C ILE A 66 -10.61 2.73 3.50
N ALA A 67 -10.48 1.40 3.43
CA ALA A 67 -9.97 0.60 4.56
C ALA A 67 -8.52 0.99 4.94
N ILE A 68 -7.67 1.21 3.93
CA ILE A 68 -6.27 1.62 4.14
C ILE A 68 -6.22 3.04 4.74
N ALA A 69 -6.98 3.97 4.19
CA ALA A 69 -7.02 5.35 4.69
C ALA A 69 -7.52 5.41 6.14
N ASP A 70 -8.53 4.62 6.50
CA ASP A 70 -9.03 4.55 7.86
C ASP A 70 -8.01 3.93 8.83
N ALA A 71 -7.27 2.91 8.39
CA ALA A 71 -6.19 2.35 9.16
C ALA A 71 -5.05 3.36 9.37
N MET A 72 -4.65 4.12 8.33
CA MET A 72 -3.63 5.17 8.46
C MET A 72 -4.05 6.31 9.42
N LYS A 73 -5.35 6.67 9.42
CA LYS A 73 -5.89 7.66 10.37
C LYS A 73 -5.88 7.20 11.82
N ALA A 74 -6.00 5.89 12.06
CA ALA A 74 -6.01 5.31 13.40
C ALA A 74 -4.62 5.24 14.05
N LEU A 75 -3.55 5.36 13.25
CA LEU A 75 -2.18 5.40 13.75
C LEU A 75 -1.84 6.79 14.32
N ASP A 76 -0.72 6.86 15.07
CA ASP A 76 -0.18 8.12 15.56
C ASP A 76 0.05 9.13 14.42
N LYS A 77 -0.05 10.41 14.73
CA LYS A 77 0.02 11.47 13.72
C LYS A 77 1.45 11.64 13.19
N LYS A 78 1.64 11.26 11.91
CA LYS A 78 2.86 11.51 11.12
C LYS A 78 2.47 12.05 9.74
N ARG A 79 3.40 12.68 9.04
CA ARG A 79 3.19 13.08 7.64
C ARG A 79 3.03 11.82 6.79
N LEU A 80 1.91 11.69 6.09
CA LEU A 80 1.66 10.55 5.21
C LEU A 80 2.08 10.89 3.80
N ILE A 81 2.98 10.08 3.26
CA ILE A 81 3.45 10.15 1.87
C ILE A 81 3.00 8.87 1.18
N LEU A 82 2.28 8.99 0.07
CA LEU A 82 1.93 7.86 -0.77
C LEU A 82 2.94 7.72 -1.91
N ILE A 83 3.61 6.57 -2.00
CA ILE A 83 4.31 6.15 -3.22
C ILE A 83 3.36 5.23 -3.97
N ILE A 84 2.90 5.66 -5.16
CA ILE A 84 1.80 5.00 -5.84
C ILE A 84 2.13 4.67 -7.29
N GLY A 85 1.81 3.42 -7.68
CA GLY A 85 1.79 2.97 -9.07
C GLY A 85 0.56 2.09 -9.31
N MET A 86 -0.23 2.41 -10.33
CA MET A 86 -1.49 1.73 -10.60
C MET A 86 -1.58 1.23 -12.05
N LEU A 87 -2.36 0.16 -12.25
CA LEU A 87 -2.72 -0.29 -13.59
C LEU A 87 -3.70 0.69 -14.25
N ASN A 88 -3.55 0.91 -15.56
CA ASN A 88 -4.39 1.82 -16.34
C ASN A 88 -5.86 1.37 -16.46
N THR A 89 -6.17 0.13 -16.07
CA THR A 89 -7.54 -0.41 -15.95
C THR A 89 -8.23 -0.01 -14.65
N LYS A 90 -7.53 0.69 -13.73
CA LYS A 90 -8.06 1.11 -12.42
C LYS A 90 -8.27 2.61 -12.38
N ASN A 91 -9.28 3.04 -11.65
CA ASN A 91 -9.59 4.45 -11.45
C ASN A 91 -8.71 5.01 -10.33
N CYS A 92 -7.65 5.72 -10.72
CA CYS A 92 -6.69 6.29 -9.78
C CYS A 92 -7.32 7.39 -8.93
N ARG A 93 -8.17 8.25 -9.51
CA ARG A 93 -8.82 9.33 -8.78
C ARG A 93 -9.73 8.81 -7.66
N GLU A 94 -10.54 7.77 -7.93
CA GLU A 94 -11.38 7.12 -6.92
C GLU A 94 -10.54 6.45 -5.82
N PHE A 95 -9.39 5.89 -6.17
CA PHE A 95 -8.47 5.31 -5.20
C PHE A 95 -7.87 6.40 -4.28
N LEU A 96 -7.53 7.56 -4.80
CA LEU A 96 -6.92 8.66 -4.04
C LEU A 96 -7.93 9.44 -3.17
N GLU A 97 -9.21 9.45 -3.50
CA GLU A 97 -10.24 10.23 -2.80
C GLU A 97 -10.25 10.04 -1.27
N PRO A 98 -10.18 8.81 -0.70
CA PRO A 98 -10.15 8.61 0.75
C PRO A 98 -8.92 9.20 1.44
N PHE A 99 -7.85 9.44 0.70
CA PHE A 99 -6.57 9.96 1.21
C PHE A 99 -6.46 11.48 1.19
N LYS A 100 -7.40 12.18 0.53
CA LYS A 100 -7.38 13.63 0.28
C LYS A 100 -7.02 14.50 1.49
N ASN A 101 -7.51 14.15 2.68
CA ASN A 101 -7.36 14.98 3.88
C ASN A 101 -6.30 14.43 4.85
N ILE A 102 -5.58 13.40 4.48
CA ILE A 102 -4.60 12.73 5.34
C ILE A 102 -3.23 12.57 4.70
N THR A 103 -3.14 12.79 3.39
CA THR A 103 -1.88 12.68 2.64
C THR A 103 -1.28 14.04 2.42
N ASP A 104 -0.01 14.18 2.76
CA ASP A 104 0.78 15.40 2.50
C ASP A 104 1.25 15.45 1.05
N THR A 105 1.75 14.33 0.54
CA THR A 105 2.32 14.26 -0.81
C THR A 105 2.09 12.89 -1.44
N VAL A 106 1.76 12.89 -2.72
CA VAL A 106 1.76 11.70 -3.58
C VAL A 106 3.00 11.71 -4.45
N ILE A 107 3.76 10.62 -4.43
CA ILE A 107 4.88 10.38 -5.35
C ILE A 107 4.45 9.27 -6.30
N ALA A 108 4.19 9.66 -7.54
CA ALA A 108 3.72 8.75 -8.57
C ALA A 108 4.89 8.09 -9.29
N ILE A 109 4.84 6.78 -9.44
CA ILE A 109 5.83 6.02 -10.19
C ILE A 109 5.15 5.06 -11.17
N LYS A 110 5.89 4.64 -12.19
CA LYS A 110 5.44 3.55 -13.06
C LYS A 110 5.62 2.21 -12.32
N ILE A 111 4.66 1.29 -12.49
CA ILE A 111 4.87 -0.09 -12.03
C ILE A 111 6.00 -0.70 -12.87
N PRO A 112 7.11 -1.17 -12.24
CA PRO A 112 8.23 -1.78 -12.96
C PRO A 112 7.79 -2.94 -13.85
N ASP A 113 8.38 -3.05 -15.02
CA ASP A 113 8.15 -4.12 -16.00
C ASP A 113 6.68 -4.36 -16.38
N ASN A 114 5.81 -3.34 -16.19
CA ASN A 114 4.39 -3.46 -16.51
C ASN A 114 3.94 -2.44 -17.56
N ILE A 115 3.63 -2.92 -18.76
CA ILE A 115 3.18 -2.09 -19.88
C ILE A 115 1.81 -1.44 -19.63
N ASN A 116 0.98 -2.06 -18.78
CA ASN A 116 -0.35 -1.58 -18.45
C ASN A 116 -0.36 -0.64 -17.23
N SER A 117 0.78 -0.13 -16.81
CA SER A 117 0.85 0.89 -15.78
C SER A 117 0.30 2.22 -16.28
N HIS A 118 -0.42 2.96 -15.41
CA HIS A 118 -0.62 4.39 -15.66
C HIS A 118 0.72 5.10 -15.81
N LYS A 119 0.75 6.14 -16.62
CA LYS A 119 1.86 7.10 -16.64
C LYS A 119 1.85 7.88 -15.32
N PRO A 120 3.01 8.10 -14.67
CA PRO A 120 3.09 8.87 -13.42
C PRO A 120 2.39 10.24 -13.49
N GLU A 121 2.50 10.94 -14.63
CA GLU A 121 1.89 12.25 -14.85
C GLU A 121 0.35 12.21 -14.76
N LYS A 122 -0.27 11.08 -15.14
CA LYS A 122 -1.72 10.88 -14.99
C LYS A 122 -2.12 10.77 -13.53
N ILE A 123 -1.32 10.06 -12.73
CA ILE A 123 -1.53 9.90 -11.28
C ILE A 123 -1.34 11.25 -10.58
N VAL A 124 -0.30 12.02 -10.95
CA VAL A 124 -0.08 13.38 -10.47
C VAL A 124 -1.30 14.26 -10.76
N HIS A 125 -1.76 14.29 -11.99
CA HIS A 125 -2.95 15.08 -12.38
C HIS A 125 -4.18 14.70 -11.54
N ASP A 126 -4.43 13.42 -11.31
CA ASP A 126 -5.55 12.97 -10.49
C ASP A 126 -5.41 13.41 -9.03
N ALA A 127 -4.22 13.32 -8.44
CA ALA A 127 -3.93 13.77 -7.09
C ALA A 127 -4.13 15.30 -6.94
N GLU A 128 -3.58 16.09 -7.84
CA GLU A 128 -3.73 17.56 -7.87
C GLU A 128 -5.19 17.98 -8.03
N SER A 129 -5.97 17.23 -8.83
CA SER A 129 -7.42 17.49 -8.99
C SER A 129 -8.20 17.31 -7.69
N LEU A 130 -7.64 16.57 -6.73
CA LEU A 130 -8.17 16.38 -5.38
C LEU A 130 -7.58 17.36 -4.36
N GLY A 131 -6.64 18.22 -4.77
CA GLY A 131 -5.95 19.16 -3.90
C GLY A 131 -4.81 18.52 -3.09
N ILE A 132 -4.31 17.36 -3.50
CA ILE A 132 -3.14 16.70 -2.90
C ILE A 132 -1.89 17.11 -3.68
N SER A 133 -0.84 17.57 -3.00
CA SER A 133 0.46 17.82 -3.62
C SER A 133 1.00 16.53 -4.24
N ALA A 134 1.50 16.59 -5.48
CA ALA A 134 1.96 15.39 -6.15
C ALA A 134 3.16 15.66 -7.07
N ILE A 135 4.02 14.67 -7.20
CA ILE A 135 5.16 14.66 -8.12
C ILE A 135 5.27 13.30 -8.81
N ALA A 136 5.95 13.28 -9.93
CA ALA A 136 6.33 12.06 -10.64
C ALA A 136 7.79 11.74 -10.40
N GLU A 137 8.09 10.47 -10.12
CA GLU A 137 9.45 9.96 -10.01
C GLU A 137 9.67 8.78 -10.97
N ILE A 138 10.93 8.54 -11.30
CA ILE A 138 11.31 7.57 -12.33
C ILE A 138 11.08 6.12 -11.85
N ASP A 139 11.37 5.85 -10.57
CA ASP A 139 11.29 4.52 -9.94
C ASP A 139 11.10 4.62 -8.42
N LEU A 140 11.03 3.45 -7.76
CA LEU A 140 10.85 3.35 -6.32
C LEU A 140 12.04 3.93 -5.53
N HIS A 141 13.27 3.74 -6.02
CA HIS A 141 14.47 4.27 -5.35
C HIS A 141 14.47 5.79 -5.37
N SER A 142 14.19 6.40 -6.52
CA SER A 142 14.07 7.87 -6.65
C SER A 142 12.95 8.42 -5.78
N ALA A 143 11.80 7.73 -5.73
CA ALA A 143 10.67 8.10 -4.88
C ALA A 143 11.03 8.08 -3.38
N LEU A 144 11.70 7.03 -2.91
CA LEU A 144 12.18 6.94 -1.52
C LEU A 144 13.24 8.01 -1.22
N ALA A 145 14.21 8.20 -2.12
CA ALA A 145 15.25 9.21 -1.97
C ALA A 145 14.67 10.63 -1.90
N HIS A 146 13.62 10.92 -2.70
CA HIS A 146 12.90 12.19 -2.66
C HIS A 146 12.36 12.50 -1.27
N THR A 147 11.85 11.48 -0.55
CA THR A 147 11.28 11.66 0.79
C THR A 147 12.30 12.16 1.82
N ARG A 148 13.62 11.99 1.59
CA ARG A 148 14.68 12.53 2.47
C ARG A 148 14.66 14.04 2.58
N ASN A 149 14.15 14.73 1.56
CA ASN A 149 14.08 16.20 1.52
C ASN A 149 12.82 16.73 2.25
N LEU A 150 11.96 15.85 2.76
CA LEU A 150 10.76 16.21 3.49
C LEU A 150 11.01 16.11 5.00
N ASP A 151 10.31 16.95 5.77
CA ASP A 151 10.46 16.96 7.22
C ASP A 151 10.00 15.66 7.88
N ASP A 152 10.65 15.24 8.96
CA ASP A 152 10.28 14.13 9.83
C ASP A 152 9.42 14.61 11.02
N PRO A 153 8.69 13.72 11.70
CA PRO A 153 8.52 12.28 11.40
C PRO A 153 7.52 12.03 10.27
N LYS A 154 7.79 11.04 9.43
CA LYS A 154 6.94 10.68 8.29
C LYS A 154 6.62 9.19 8.21
N ARG A 155 5.54 8.88 7.52
CA ARG A 155 5.09 7.54 7.17
C ARG A 155 4.94 7.45 5.65
N ILE A 156 5.62 6.49 5.06
CA ILE A 156 5.52 6.18 3.63
C ILE A 156 4.60 4.98 3.47
N LEU A 157 3.60 5.10 2.61
CA LEU A 157 2.75 3.98 2.19
C LEU A 157 2.97 3.71 0.70
N ILE A 158 3.53 2.54 0.39
CA ILE A 158 3.70 2.06 -0.99
C ILE A 158 2.44 1.27 -1.35
N CYS A 159 1.66 1.75 -2.34
CA CYS A 159 0.34 1.18 -2.64
C CYS A 159 -0.10 1.38 -4.10
N GLY A 160 -1.35 0.98 -4.38
CA GLY A 160 -2.03 1.18 -5.67
C GLY A 160 -1.96 -0.03 -6.60
N SER A 161 -1.14 -1.04 -6.31
CA SER A 161 -1.04 -2.25 -7.11
C SER A 161 -0.35 -3.38 -6.34
N LEU A 162 -0.86 -4.61 -6.53
CA LEU A 162 -0.15 -5.82 -6.07
C LEU A 162 1.20 -6.01 -6.76
N TYR A 163 1.34 -5.55 -8.01
CA TYR A 163 2.62 -5.63 -8.72
C TYR A 163 3.66 -4.71 -8.10
N LEU A 164 3.28 -3.47 -7.77
CA LEU A 164 4.19 -2.54 -7.08
C LEU A 164 4.52 -3.04 -5.68
N ALA A 165 3.53 -3.51 -4.93
CA ALA A 165 3.73 -4.08 -3.61
C ALA A 165 4.68 -5.29 -3.65
N GLY A 166 4.48 -6.22 -4.59
CA GLY A 166 5.37 -7.37 -4.80
C GLY A 166 6.79 -6.96 -5.19
N TYR A 167 6.96 -5.94 -6.04
CA TYR A 167 8.26 -5.40 -6.39
C TYR A 167 8.99 -4.81 -5.16
N ALA A 168 8.29 -3.99 -4.37
CA ALA A 168 8.84 -3.42 -3.15
C ALA A 168 9.23 -4.49 -2.13
N MET A 169 8.38 -5.49 -1.93
CA MET A 169 8.66 -6.64 -1.05
C MET A 169 9.86 -7.45 -1.52
N LYS A 170 10.04 -7.63 -2.84
CA LYS A 170 11.21 -8.31 -3.40
C LYS A 170 12.49 -7.55 -3.08
N ILE A 171 12.53 -6.24 -3.25
CA ILE A 171 13.69 -5.41 -2.89
C ILE A 171 13.95 -5.49 -1.38
N HIS A 172 12.89 -5.46 -0.58
CA HIS A 172 13.00 -5.46 0.88
C HIS A 172 13.59 -6.78 1.43
N ARG A 173 13.31 -7.90 0.77
CA ARG A 173 13.78 -9.24 1.19
C ARG A 173 15.14 -9.64 0.62
N GLY A 174 15.66 -8.91 -0.37
CA GLY A 174 16.94 -9.17 -1.08
C GLY A 174 16.74 -10.15 -2.21
#